data_15e520000d5200cc6bb4c7526f1baf11
#
_entry.id   15e520000d5200cc6bb4c7526f1baf11
#
_cell.length_a   1.000
_cell.length_b   1.000
_cell.length_c   1.000
_cell.angle_alpha   90.00
_cell.angle_beta   90.00
_cell.angle_gamma   90.00
#
_symmetry.space_group_name_H-M   'P 1'
#
loop_
_entity.id
_entity.type
_entity.pdbx_description
1 polymer ?
#
loop_
_entity_poly.entity_id
_entity_poly.type
_entity_poly.pdbx_seq_one_letter_code
_entity_poly.pdbx_strand_id
1 'polypeptide(L)'
;MTKKRFNIVATVYDKRGRKLTEGTNSYTKTHTLQAKFAVQVGLDDKVFLHAEIAALSRLKSFHKPYKIVVERYLSDGSTALARPCRVCQAAIESHGITLVEWTK
;
A
#
# COMPACT_ATOMS: atom_id res chain seq x y z
N MET A 1 7.21 -26.97 5.13
CA MET A 1 6.56 -26.08 6.04
C MET A 1 6.50 -24.67 5.52
N THR A 2 5.38 -24.06 5.64
CA THR A 2 5.19 -22.72 5.13
C THR A 2 5.49 -21.69 6.22
N LYS A 3 6.17 -20.64 5.82
CA LYS A 3 6.32 -19.48 6.68
C LYS A 3 4.98 -18.78 6.81
N LYS A 4 4.68 -18.33 8.02
CA LYS A 4 3.52 -17.47 8.22
C LYS A 4 3.79 -16.14 7.55
N ARG A 5 2.94 -15.77 6.61
CA ARG A 5 3.01 -14.49 5.93
C ARG A 5 1.69 -13.76 6.10
N PHE A 6 1.78 -12.48 6.29
CA PHE A 6 0.59 -11.65 6.38
C PHE A 6 0.17 -11.25 4.97
N ASN A 7 -1.09 -11.36 4.69
CA ASN A 7 -1.66 -10.87 3.45
C ASN A 7 -2.13 -9.44 3.67
N ILE A 8 -1.48 -8.53 2.97
CA ILE A 8 -1.83 -7.12 3.03
C ILE A 8 -2.37 -6.73 1.67
N VAL A 9 -3.55 -6.14 1.65
CA VAL A 9 -4.22 -5.68 0.44
C VAL A 9 -4.48 -4.20 0.58
N ALA A 10 -4.06 -3.43 -0.41
CA ALA A 10 -4.35 -2.00 -0.47
C ALA A 10 -5.26 -1.74 -1.66
N THR A 11 -6.36 -1.06 -1.45
CA THR A 11 -7.33 -0.75 -2.50
C THR A 11 -7.52 0.75 -2.57
N VAL A 12 -7.41 1.30 -3.78
CA VAL A 12 -7.58 2.73 -4.00
C VAL A 12 -8.95 2.97 -4.64
N TYR A 13 -9.69 3.92 -4.09
CA TYR A 13 -11.04 4.27 -4.52
C TYR A 13 -11.08 5.72 -4.97
N ASP A 14 -12.01 6.01 -5.90
CA ASP A 14 -12.30 7.38 -6.28
C ASP A 14 -13.30 7.99 -5.29
N LYS A 15 -13.65 9.26 -5.52
CA LYS A 15 -14.58 10.00 -4.65
C LYS A 15 -15.98 9.38 -4.62
N ARG A 16 -16.34 8.65 -5.66
CA ARG A 16 -17.66 7.98 -5.76
C ARG A 16 -17.63 6.58 -5.13
N GLY A 17 -16.50 6.16 -4.58
CA GLY A 17 -16.36 4.84 -3.96
C GLY A 17 -16.07 3.71 -4.94
N ARG A 18 -15.73 4.03 -6.18
CA ARG A 18 -15.39 3.00 -7.17
C ARG A 18 -13.93 2.60 -7.04
N LYS A 19 -13.68 1.29 -7.09
CA LYS A 19 -12.32 0.76 -7.00
C LYS A 19 -11.54 1.16 -8.27
N LEU A 20 -10.37 1.77 -8.06
CA LEU A 20 -9.47 2.15 -9.14
C LEU A 20 -8.37 1.13 -9.33
N THR A 21 -7.66 0.80 -8.26
CA THR A 21 -6.55 -0.14 -8.29
C THR A 21 -6.49 -0.93 -7.00
N GLU A 22 -5.72 -2.01 -7.03
CA GLU A 22 -5.51 -2.87 -5.88
C GLU A 22 -4.08 -3.39 -5.93
N GLY A 23 -3.47 -3.58 -4.79
CA GLY A 23 -2.12 -4.16 -4.69
C GLY A 23 -1.98 -5.03 -3.47
N THR A 24 -1.04 -5.95 -3.53
CA THR A 24 -0.69 -6.83 -2.42
C THR A 24 0.80 -6.69 -2.12
N ASN A 25 1.17 -7.00 -0.89
CA ASN A 25 2.58 -6.94 -0.50
C ASN A 25 3.39 -8.09 -1.11
N SER A 26 4.70 -7.88 -1.21
CA SER A 26 5.63 -8.91 -1.65
C SER A 26 6.80 -8.98 -0.67
N TYR A 27 7.26 -10.19 -0.40
CA TYR A 27 8.43 -10.42 0.46
C TYR A 27 9.71 -10.65 -0.32
N THR A 28 9.61 -10.70 -1.65
CA THR A 28 10.76 -11.05 -2.49
C THR A 28 11.03 -10.03 -3.60
N LYS A 29 10.06 -9.17 -3.91
CA LYS A 29 10.20 -8.20 -5.00
C LYS A 29 10.45 -6.81 -4.46
N THR A 30 11.24 -6.03 -5.20
CA THR A 30 11.40 -4.61 -4.96
C THR A 30 10.70 -3.86 -6.09
N HIS A 31 10.44 -2.57 -5.87
CA HIS A 31 9.83 -1.72 -6.88
C HIS A 31 10.54 -0.37 -6.86
N THR A 32 10.78 0.19 -8.04
CA THR A 32 11.47 1.48 -8.18
C THR A 32 10.78 2.58 -7.38
N LEU A 33 9.44 2.59 -7.40
CA LEU A 33 8.67 3.57 -6.65
C LEU A 33 8.87 3.41 -5.14
N GLN A 34 8.90 2.17 -4.65
CA GLN A 34 9.13 1.88 -3.24
C GLN A 34 10.50 2.41 -2.81
N ALA A 35 11.54 2.12 -3.60
CA ALA A 35 12.89 2.55 -3.31
C ALA A 35 13.00 4.08 -3.31
N LYS A 36 12.34 4.74 -4.27
CA LYS A 36 12.34 6.20 -4.36
C LYS A 36 11.78 6.84 -3.08
N PHE A 37 10.65 6.36 -2.59
CA PHE A 37 10.05 6.93 -1.39
C PHE A 37 10.79 6.52 -0.13
N ALA A 38 11.42 5.36 -0.11
CA ALA A 38 12.26 4.94 1.01
C ALA A 38 13.44 5.92 1.19
N VAL A 39 14.11 6.28 0.09
CA VAL A 39 15.19 7.27 0.12
C VAL A 39 14.68 8.64 0.57
N GLN A 40 13.52 9.04 0.03
CA GLN A 40 12.92 10.35 0.33
C GLN A 40 12.65 10.55 1.81
N VAL A 41 12.25 9.48 2.52
CA VAL A 41 11.97 9.57 3.96
C VAL A 41 13.12 9.06 4.84
N GLY A 42 14.29 8.76 4.23
CA GLY A 42 15.47 8.31 4.99
C GLY A 42 15.41 6.86 5.44
N LEU A 43 14.62 6.03 4.76
CA LEU A 43 14.44 4.62 5.11
C LEU A 43 14.82 3.75 3.91
N ASP A 44 16.02 3.96 3.38
CA ASP A 44 16.47 3.32 2.15
C ASP A 44 16.65 1.80 2.26
N ASP A 45 16.54 1.23 3.46
CA ASP A 45 16.49 -0.22 3.65
C ASP A 45 15.10 -0.81 3.45
N LYS A 46 14.07 0.02 3.28
CA LYS A 46 12.68 -0.41 3.09
C LYS A 46 12.37 -0.54 1.60
N VAL A 47 13.01 -1.51 0.94
CA VAL A 47 12.94 -1.61 -0.53
C VAL A 47 12.01 -2.69 -1.04
N PHE A 48 11.50 -3.58 -0.17
CA PHE A 48 10.56 -4.60 -0.59
C PHE A 48 9.18 -3.98 -0.87
N LEU A 49 8.50 -4.53 -1.87
CA LEU A 49 7.22 -3.97 -2.33
C LEU A 49 6.14 -4.12 -1.27
N HIS A 50 5.57 -3.01 -0.86
CA HIS A 50 4.42 -2.98 0.02
C HIS A 50 3.12 -2.91 -0.81
N ALA A 51 2.01 -3.35 -0.20
CA ALA A 51 0.71 -3.37 -0.88
C ALA A 51 0.29 -1.98 -1.36
N GLU A 52 0.51 -0.97 -0.54
CA GLU A 52 0.15 0.41 -0.87
C GLU A 52 0.91 0.89 -2.11
N ILE A 53 2.21 0.62 -2.16
CA ILE A 53 3.04 1.01 -3.31
C ILE A 53 2.59 0.25 -4.55
N ALA A 54 2.26 -1.04 -4.41
CA ALA A 54 1.76 -1.83 -5.53
C ALA A 54 0.48 -1.22 -6.10
N ALA A 55 -0.46 -0.83 -5.24
CA ALA A 55 -1.70 -0.21 -5.66
C ALA A 55 -1.47 1.14 -6.33
N LEU A 56 -0.62 1.98 -5.73
CA LEU A 56 -0.33 3.32 -6.25
C LEU A 56 0.38 3.25 -7.60
N SER A 57 1.27 2.27 -7.80
CA SER A 57 2.01 2.13 -9.05
C SER A 57 1.11 1.77 -10.24
N ARG A 58 -0.08 1.26 -9.98
CA ARG A 58 -1.04 0.87 -11.00
C ARG A 58 -2.00 2.00 -11.39
N LEU A 59 -1.94 3.13 -10.69
CA LEU A 59 -2.77 4.29 -11.03
C LEU A 59 -2.34 4.87 -12.37
N LYS A 60 -3.34 5.19 -13.19
CA LYS A 60 -3.14 5.83 -14.50
C LYS A 60 -3.39 7.32 -14.38
N SER A 61 -2.93 8.09 -15.36
CA SER A 61 -3.07 9.55 -15.34
C SER A 61 -4.52 10.02 -15.30
N PHE A 62 -5.45 9.22 -15.83
CA PHE A 62 -6.87 9.55 -15.82
C PHE A 62 -7.57 9.17 -14.51
N HIS A 63 -6.92 8.42 -13.63
CA HIS A 63 -7.49 8.07 -12.33
C HIS A 63 -7.44 9.26 -11.38
N LYS A 64 -8.49 9.41 -10.57
CA LYS A 64 -8.57 10.46 -9.56
C LYS A 64 -8.70 9.79 -8.20
N PRO A 65 -7.58 9.35 -7.60
CA PRO A 65 -7.64 8.65 -6.33
C PRO A 65 -8.09 9.59 -5.21
N TYR A 66 -8.94 9.08 -4.34
CA TYR A 66 -9.48 9.84 -3.22
C TYR A 66 -9.21 9.16 -1.88
N LYS A 67 -9.36 7.83 -1.84
CA LYS A 67 -9.23 7.05 -0.61
C LYS A 67 -8.40 5.81 -0.88
N ILE A 68 -7.59 5.42 0.12
CA ILE A 68 -6.92 4.11 0.11
C ILE A 68 -7.31 3.36 1.39
N VAL A 69 -7.65 2.08 1.23
CA VAL A 69 -7.97 1.19 2.33
C VAL A 69 -6.92 0.10 2.37
N VAL A 70 -6.27 -0.06 3.53
CA VAL A 70 -5.22 -1.06 3.70
C VAL A 70 -5.72 -2.12 4.67
N GLU A 71 -5.77 -3.37 4.22
CA GLU A 71 -6.29 -4.48 4.99
C GLU A 71 -5.19 -5.51 5.21
N ARG A 72 -5.01 -5.93 6.46
CA ARG A 72 -4.03 -6.95 6.81
C ARG A 72 -4.76 -8.14 7.40
N TYR A 73 -4.50 -9.31 6.84
CA TYR A 73 -5.13 -10.55 7.27
C TYR A 73 -4.07 -11.50 7.78
N LEU A 74 -4.37 -12.16 8.90
CA LEU A 74 -3.54 -13.22 9.45
C LEU A 74 -3.89 -14.55 8.80
N SER A 75 -3.08 -15.57 9.07
CA SER A 75 -3.28 -16.89 8.46
C SER A 75 -4.61 -17.53 8.83
N ASP A 76 -5.21 -17.15 9.95
CA ASP A 76 -6.50 -17.65 10.40
C ASP A 76 -7.69 -16.85 9.86
N GLY A 77 -7.43 -15.84 9.03
CA GLY A 77 -8.48 -15.00 8.44
C GLY A 77 -8.86 -13.77 9.26
N SER A 78 -8.34 -13.64 10.48
CA SER A 78 -8.61 -12.45 11.29
C SER A 78 -7.81 -11.25 10.77
N THR A 79 -8.25 -10.05 11.12
CA THR A 79 -7.56 -8.82 10.71
C THR A 79 -6.54 -8.40 11.75
N ALA A 80 -5.56 -7.60 11.31
CA ALA A 80 -4.54 -7.05 12.18
C ALA A 80 -4.26 -5.61 11.78
N LEU A 81 -3.46 -4.91 12.56
CA LEU A 81 -3.12 -3.51 12.31
C LEU A 81 -2.37 -3.38 10.98
N ALA A 82 -2.90 -2.54 10.10
CA ALA A 82 -2.36 -2.33 8.75
C ALA A 82 -1.98 -0.87 8.50
N ARG A 83 -1.64 -0.12 9.53
CA ARG A 83 -1.27 1.29 9.40
C ARG A 83 -0.09 1.43 8.44
N PRO A 84 -0.19 2.31 7.42
CA PRO A 84 0.92 2.53 6.49
C PRO A 84 2.19 2.99 7.20
N CYS A 85 3.34 2.47 6.76
CA CYS A 85 4.62 2.93 7.27
C CYS A 85 4.95 4.31 6.69
N ARG A 86 6.05 4.92 7.14
CA ARG A 86 6.44 6.26 6.69
C ARG A 86 6.66 6.32 5.17
N VAL A 87 7.23 5.27 4.60
CA VAL A 87 7.46 5.20 3.15
C VAL A 87 6.13 5.22 2.40
N CYS A 88 5.20 4.35 2.80
CA CYS A 88 3.89 4.28 2.17
C CYS A 88 3.08 5.54 2.40
N GLN A 89 3.17 6.13 3.59
CA GLN A 89 2.50 7.37 3.91
C GLN A 89 2.96 8.50 2.99
N ALA A 90 4.27 8.63 2.77
CA ALA A 90 4.82 9.63 1.86
C ALA A 90 4.31 9.42 0.42
N ALA A 91 4.26 8.16 -0.03
CA ALA A 91 3.77 7.84 -1.37
C ALA A 91 2.28 8.16 -1.52
N ILE A 92 1.47 7.82 -0.51
CA ILE A 92 0.05 8.11 -0.50
C ILE A 92 -0.19 9.62 -0.62
N GLU A 93 0.54 10.40 0.18
CA GLU A 93 0.41 11.85 0.17
C GLU A 93 0.83 12.45 -1.16
N SER A 94 1.88 11.90 -1.78
CA SER A 94 2.36 12.42 -3.06
C SER A 94 1.37 12.16 -4.20
N HIS A 95 0.46 11.21 -4.04
CA HIS A 95 -0.58 10.92 -5.02
C HIS A 95 -1.87 11.71 -4.74
N GLY A 96 -1.86 12.60 -3.76
CA GLY A 96 -3.01 13.45 -3.46
C GLY A 96 -4.15 12.76 -2.74
N ILE A 97 -3.90 11.60 -2.17
CA ILE A 97 -4.93 10.86 -1.43
C ILE A 97 -5.03 11.44 -0.02
N THR A 98 -6.23 11.87 0.34
CA THR A 98 -6.48 12.55 1.61
C THR A 98 -7.13 11.65 2.67
N LEU A 99 -7.72 10.54 2.26
CA LEU A 99 -8.42 9.64 3.19
C LEU A 99 -7.73 8.29 3.20
N VAL A 100 -7.23 7.90 4.38
CA VAL A 100 -6.50 6.64 4.55
C VAL A 100 -7.20 5.85 5.66
N GLU A 101 -7.60 4.63 5.34
CA GLU A 101 -8.24 3.72 6.29
C GLU A 101 -7.44 2.44 6.36
N TRP A 102 -7.43 1.80 7.52
CA TRP A 102 -6.72 0.53 7.68
C TRP A 102 -7.41 -0.32 8.75
N THR A 103 -7.17 -1.64 8.67
CA THR A 103 -7.64 -2.57 9.70
C THR A 103 -6.85 -2.40 10.99
N LYS A 104 -7.50 -2.70 12.08
CA LYS A 104 -6.90 -2.58 13.41
C LYS A 104 -6.80 -3.92 14.11
#